data_59fc3691beaa3772c6ca6f536c43abf3
#
_entry.id   59fc3691beaa3772c6ca6f536c43abf3
#
_cell.length_a   1.000
_cell.length_b   1.000
_cell.length_c   1.000
_cell.angle_alpha   90.00
_cell.angle_beta   90.00
_cell.angle_gamma   90.00
#
_symmetry.space_group_name_H-M   'P 1'
#
loop_
_entity.id
_entity.type
_entity.pdbx_description
1 polymer ?
#
loop_
_entity_poly.entity_id
_entity_poly.type
_entity_poly.pdbx_seq_one_letter_code
_entity_poly.pdbx_strand_id
1 'polypeptide(L)'
;KTLNTLENNATITSLLYLNEKDKFNKNLIQISTYTRNIYGIKKLENGVLNVLPISEITLQHIDEWNYSMKNFSDSVISKSFIQLKRAFDIAMDKQIITRNILKNYKRAKSSKKTKKVSAFTITEQKKFIELIPKSKYYMQYMIALCTGMRMGEVNALHYNDINLKEKTININKTISRDSNFKSFINSTTKTKNGTRVIPLNAILYPIIKDFISDKKGKYLFSNDNVISTSQVNSEMKRLTNNLNYNTHMLRHTYATRCIEAGIQAVVLKKLLGHGDISTTLNTYVDVFDKYEKQNNIIIENYFKNNLFLGGDN
;
A
#
# COMPACT_ATOMS: atom_id res chain seq x y z
N LYS A 1 21.26 19.50 36.96
CA LYS A 1 21.70 18.13 37.33
C LYS A 1 20.61 17.06 37.09
N THR A 2 19.35 17.37 37.24
CA THR A 2 18.22 16.41 37.12
C THR A 2 17.85 16.04 35.64
N LEU A 3 18.15 16.85 34.66
CA LEU A 3 17.93 16.54 33.24
C LEU A 3 18.93 15.48 32.73
N ASN A 4 20.17 15.53 33.19
CA ASN A 4 21.22 14.57 32.77
C ASN A 4 20.97 13.13 33.27
N THR A 5 20.27 12.94 34.38
CA THR A 5 19.99 11.59 34.94
C THR A 5 18.85 10.88 34.22
N LEU A 6 17.88 11.60 33.69
CA LEU A 6 16.79 11.03 32.88
C LEU A 6 17.28 10.67 31.44
N GLU A 7 18.25 11.41 30.91
CA GLU A 7 18.84 11.14 29.60
C GLU A 7 19.78 9.93 29.63
N ASN A 8 20.52 9.72 30.74
CA ASN A 8 21.44 8.58 30.88
C ASN A 8 20.73 7.23 30.99
N ASN A 9 19.47 7.20 31.42
CA ASN A 9 18.64 5.98 31.54
C ASN A 9 17.69 5.80 30.36
N ALA A 10 17.84 6.54 29.27
CA ALA A 10 16.94 6.47 28.14
C ALA A 10 17.03 5.11 27.42
N THR A 11 15.91 4.41 27.32
CA THR A 11 15.80 3.17 26.57
C THR A 11 15.52 3.44 25.09
N ILE A 12 15.73 2.46 24.21
CA ILE A 12 15.41 2.54 22.78
C ILE A 12 13.98 3.01 22.57
N THR A 13 13.02 2.40 23.25
CA THR A 13 11.61 2.68 23.06
C THR A 13 11.21 4.04 23.61
N SER A 14 11.76 4.46 24.75
CA SER A 14 11.48 5.79 25.32
C SER A 14 11.92 6.92 24.36
N LEU A 15 13.12 6.81 23.79
CA LEU A 15 13.63 7.78 22.79
C LEU A 15 12.73 7.84 21.56
N LEU A 16 12.31 6.69 21.05
CA LEU A 16 11.45 6.62 19.87
C LEU A 16 10.06 7.19 20.15
N TYR A 17 9.44 6.85 21.28
CA TYR A 17 8.12 7.39 21.64
C TYR A 17 8.14 8.91 21.79
N LEU A 18 9.13 9.44 22.48
CA LEU A 18 9.29 10.89 22.65
C LEU A 18 9.47 11.59 21.28
N ASN A 19 10.31 11.02 20.41
CA ASN A 19 10.54 11.59 19.09
C ASN A 19 9.30 11.53 18.19
N GLU A 20 8.54 10.43 18.20
CA GLU A 20 7.30 10.34 17.44
C GLU A 20 6.24 11.31 17.96
N LYS A 21 6.11 11.44 19.28
CA LYS A 21 5.19 12.39 19.90
C LYS A 21 5.54 13.83 19.55
N ASP A 22 6.82 14.19 19.59
CA ASP A 22 7.30 15.54 19.22
C ASP A 22 6.99 15.82 17.74
N LYS A 23 7.30 14.89 16.83
CA LYS A 23 6.99 15.04 15.40
C LYS A 23 5.50 15.20 15.13
N PHE A 24 4.67 14.45 15.86
CA PHE A 24 3.22 14.54 15.72
C PHE A 24 2.69 15.89 16.22
N ASN A 25 3.15 16.35 17.40
CA ASN A 25 2.77 17.62 17.99
C ASN A 25 3.20 18.81 17.11
N LYS A 26 4.33 18.70 16.44
CA LYS A 26 4.82 19.70 15.46
C LYS A 26 4.19 19.58 14.07
N ASN A 27 3.18 18.73 13.89
CA ASN A 27 2.52 18.46 12.60
C ASN A 27 3.47 18.02 11.46
N LEU A 28 4.64 17.46 11.79
CA LEU A 28 5.60 16.93 10.82
C LEU A 28 5.18 15.59 10.24
N ILE A 29 4.30 14.87 10.91
CA ILE A 29 3.77 13.58 10.48
C ILE A 29 2.26 13.51 10.68
N GLN A 30 1.59 12.83 9.77
CA GLN A 30 0.15 12.57 9.87
C GLN A 30 -0.16 11.49 10.92
N ILE A 31 -1.37 11.52 11.48
CA ILE A 31 -1.87 10.54 12.46
C ILE A 31 -1.66 9.08 12.03
N SER A 32 -1.90 8.76 10.76
CA SER A 32 -1.71 7.40 10.22
C SER A 32 -0.24 6.96 10.21
N THR A 33 0.68 7.92 10.07
CA THR A 33 2.13 7.65 10.14
C THR A 33 2.55 7.49 11.60
N TYR A 34 2.08 8.36 12.49
CA TYR A 34 2.29 8.26 13.93
C TYR A 34 1.84 6.89 14.45
N THR A 35 0.58 6.50 14.24
CA THR A 35 0.01 5.21 14.69
C THR A 35 0.82 4.02 14.16
N ARG A 36 1.23 4.05 12.89
CA ARG A 36 2.05 2.99 12.31
C ARG A 36 3.44 2.92 12.94
N ASN A 37 4.07 4.05 13.24
CA ASN A 37 5.39 4.09 13.85
C ASN A 37 5.31 3.61 15.31
N ILE A 38 4.31 4.04 16.08
CA ILE A 38 4.03 3.53 17.43
C ILE A 38 3.87 2.00 17.43
N TYR A 39 3.11 1.45 16.47
CA TYR A 39 2.98 0.00 16.33
C TYR A 39 4.32 -0.69 16.00
N GLY A 40 5.17 -0.05 15.22
CA GLY A 40 6.53 -0.54 14.93
C GLY A 40 7.43 -0.54 16.19
N ILE A 41 7.33 0.51 17.01
CA ILE A 41 8.09 0.64 18.27
C ILE A 41 7.66 -0.46 19.26
N LYS A 42 6.37 -0.75 19.37
CA LYS A 42 5.86 -1.85 20.21
C LYS A 42 6.51 -3.21 19.92
N LYS A 43 7.03 -3.42 18.71
CA LYS A 43 7.78 -4.65 18.37
C LYS A 43 9.18 -4.70 18.98
N LEU A 44 9.69 -3.57 19.45
CA LEU A 44 10.98 -3.46 20.14
C LEU A 44 10.81 -3.52 21.69
N GLU A 45 9.59 -3.48 22.21
CA GLU A 45 9.31 -3.50 23.64
C GLU A 45 9.63 -4.87 24.30
N ASN A 46 9.64 -5.93 23.51
CA ASN A 46 9.91 -7.26 24.00
C ASN A 46 11.41 -7.58 23.94
N GLY A 47 12.00 -7.96 25.08
CA GLY A 47 13.38 -8.41 25.16
C GLY A 47 14.35 -7.40 25.78
N VAL A 48 15.63 -7.75 25.80
CA VAL A 48 16.71 -7.03 26.44
C VAL A 48 16.87 -5.58 25.96
N LEU A 49 16.54 -5.30 24.68
CA LEU A 49 16.67 -3.97 24.10
C LEU A 49 15.75 -2.90 24.70
N ASN A 50 14.70 -3.31 25.43
CA ASN A 50 13.79 -2.37 26.07
C ASN A 50 14.07 -2.14 27.55
N VAL A 51 14.86 -3.00 28.17
CA VAL A 51 15.17 -2.96 29.61
C VAL A 51 16.40 -2.13 29.88
N LEU A 52 17.42 -2.26 29.04
CA LEU A 52 18.69 -1.58 29.21
C LEU A 52 18.68 -0.14 28.70
N PRO A 53 19.41 0.78 29.35
CA PRO A 53 19.76 2.06 28.76
C PRO A 53 20.46 1.88 27.41
N ILE A 54 20.17 2.76 26.45
CA ILE A 54 20.76 2.64 25.11
C ILE A 54 22.29 2.69 25.12
N SER A 55 22.89 3.36 26.09
CA SER A 55 24.35 3.43 26.32
C SER A 55 24.99 2.10 26.69
N GLU A 56 24.19 1.18 27.28
CA GLU A 56 24.67 -0.14 27.72
C GLU A 56 24.41 -1.24 26.68
N ILE A 57 23.72 -0.92 25.60
CA ILE A 57 23.42 -1.89 24.54
C ILE A 57 24.67 -2.20 23.73
N THR A 58 24.99 -3.49 23.69
CA THR A 58 26.12 -4.05 22.93
C THR A 58 25.68 -4.69 21.63
N LEU A 59 26.64 -4.99 20.74
CA LEU A 59 26.35 -5.77 19.51
C LEU A 59 25.78 -7.15 19.83
N GLN A 60 26.19 -7.79 20.93
CA GLN A 60 25.61 -9.07 21.34
C GLN A 60 24.11 -8.97 21.61
N HIS A 61 23.65 -7.93 22.31
CA HIS A 61 22.23 -7.69 22.54
C HIS A 61 21.47 -7.47 21.21
N ILE A 62 22.11 -6.81 20.24
CA ILE A 62 21.54 -6.64 18.91
C ILE A 62 21.46 -7.96 18.15
N ASP A 63 22.47 -8.83 18.26
CA ASP A 63 22.48 -10.15 17.63
C ASP A 63 21.40 -11.06 18.21
N GLU A 64 21.21 -11.06 19.51
CA GLU A 64 20.14 -11.79 20.20
C GLU A 64 18.76 -11.34 19.73
N TRP A 65 18.52 -10.02 19.68
CA TRP A 65 17.30 -9.46 19.14
C TRP A 65 17.09 -9.85 17.66
N ASN A 66 18.12 -9.71 16.86
CA ASN A 66 18.09 -10.02 15.43
C ASN A 66 17.79 -11.50 15.19
N TYR A 67 18.33 -12.39 15.99
CA TYR A 67 18.04 -13.82 15.98
C TYR A 67 16.57 -14.11 16.34
N SER A 68 16.04 -13.44 17.38
CA SER A 68 14.64 -13.59 17.79
C SER A 68 13.65 -13.18 16.69
N MET A 69 14.05 -12.28 15.80
CA MET A 69 13.23 -11.78 14.70
C MET A 69 13.16 -12.68 13.47
N LYS A 70 14.00 -13.71 13.35
CA LYS A 70 14.12 -14.57 12.14
C LYS A 70 12.82 -15.18 11.63
N ASN A 71 11.86 -15.43 12.53
CA ASN A 71 10.56 -16.02 12.22
C ASN A 71 9.51 -15.00 11.76
N PHE A 72 9.83 -13.70 11.76
CA PHE A 72 8.97 -12.67 11.20
C PHE A 72 9.20 -12.49 9.68
N SER A 73 8.27 -11.83 8.99
CA SER A 73 8.47 -11.51 7.57
C SER A 73 9.60 -10.48 7.40
N ASP A 74 10.29 -10.51 6.27
CA ASP A 74 11.40 -9.58 5.98
C ASP A 74 10.97 -8.11 6.09
N SER A 75 9.73 -7.79 5.70
CA SER A 75 9.15 -6.45 5.87
C SER A 75 9.02 -6.03 7.34
N VAL A 76 8.68 -6.95 8.26
CA VAL A 76 8.61 -6.66 9.70
C VAL A 76 10.00 -6.44 10.25
N ILE A 77 10.95 -7.36 9.96
CA ILE A 77 12.34 -7.24 10.41
C ILE A 77 12.94 -5.91 9.93
N SER A 78 12.78 -5.59 8.64
CA SER A 78 13.30 -4.36 8.05
C SER A 78 12.76 -3.10 8.73
N LYS A 79 11.44 -3.06 8.97
CA LYS A 79 10.81 -1.89 9.62
C LYS A 79 11.25 -1.74 11.09
N SER A 80 11.33 -2.84 11.83
CA SER A 80 11.83 -2.80 13.22
C SER A 80 13.30 -2.38 13.27
N PHE A 81 14.11 -2.87 12.34
CA PHE A 81 15.52 -2.50 12.26
C PHE A 81 15.73 -1.02 11.88
N ILE A 82 14.89 -0.47 11.03
CA ILE A 82 14.89 0.98 10.72
C ILE A 82 14.60 1.79 11.99
N GLN A 83 13.61 1.37 12.81
CA GLN A 83 13.32 2.04 14.07
C GLN A 83 14.49 1.91 15.05
N LEU A 84 15.11 0.74 15.12
CA LEU A 84 16.27 0.50 15.97
C LEU A 84 17.44 1.43 15.59
N LYS A 85 17.82 1.49 14.30
CA LYS A 85 18.84 2.44 13.81
C LYS A 85 18.51 3.88 14.19
N ARG A 86 17.25 4.27 14.00
CA ARG A 86 16.78 5.61 14.32
C ARG A 86 16.92 5.95 15.81
N ALA A 87 16.70 4.98 16.71
CA ALA A 87 16.92 5.21 18.14
C ALA A 87 18.38 5.55 18.45
N PHE A 88 19.32 4.83 17.82
CA PHE A 88 20.75 5.13 17.95
C PHE A 88 21.14 6.47 17.35
N ASP A 89 20.54 6.87 16.21
CA ASP A 89 20.77 8.19 15.63
C ASP A 89 20.27 9.30 16.55
N ILE A 90 19.07 9.15 17.15
CA ILE A 90 18.54 10.09 18.15
C ILE A 90 19.46 10.15 19.38
N ALA A 91 19.98 9.02 19.85
CA ALA A 91 20.87 8.98 21.00
C ALA A 91 22.21 9.67 20.70
N MET A 92 22.71 9.57 19.46
CA MET A 92 23.87 10.33 18.99
C MET A 92 23.59 11.84 18.97
N ASP A 93 22.49 12.24 18.36
CA ASP A 93 22.08 13.66 18.27
C ASP A 93 21.92 14.31 19.65
N LYS A 94 21.44 13.53 20.63
CA LYS A 94 21.29 13.93 22.03
C LYS A 94 22.56 13.78 22.87
N GLN A 95 23.66 13.33 22.29
CA GLN A 95 24.95 13.06 22.97
C GLN A 95 24.86 12.06 24.13
N ILE A 96 23.87 11.15 24.10
CA ILE A 96 23.71 10.05 25.09
C ILE A 96 24.75 8.96 24.81
N ILE A 97 25.10 8.76 23.56
CA ILE A 97 26.17 7.85 23.10
C ILE A 97 27.14 8.57 22.19
N THR A 98 28.38 8.12 22.16
CA THR A 98 29.47 8.72 21.36
C THR A 98 29.64 8.08 19.99
N ARG A 99 29.09 6.88 19.80
CA ARG A 99 29.17 6.14 18.52
C ARG A 99 27.89 5.34 18.28
N ASN A 100 27.49 5.26 17.01
CA ASN A 100 26.39 4.40 16.59
C ASN A 100 26.94 3.02 16.20
N ILE A 101 26.72 2.00 17.05
CA ILE A 101 27.17 0.62 16.83
C ILE A 101 26.47 -0.05 15.63
N LEU A 102 25.33 0.49 15.18
CA LEU A 102 24.55 -0.05 14.06
C LEU A 102 24.97 0.52 12.69
N LYS A 103 25.91 1.46 12.62
CA LYS A 103 26.30 2.14 11.37
C LYS A 103 26.58 1.15 10.23
N ASN A 104 27.33 0.10 10.50
CA ASN A 104 27.72 -0.93 9.52
C ASN A 104 27.07 -2.30 9.79
N TYR A 105 26.14 -2.38 10.74
CA TYR A 105 25.51 -3.63 11.11
C TYR A 105 24.51 -4.10 10.03
N LYS A 106 24.62 -5.37 9.65
CA LYS A 106 23.75 -6.01 8.67
C LYS A 106 22.70 -6.85 9.39
N ARG A 107 21.42 -6.49 9.22
CA ARG A 107 20.33 -7.28 9.78
C ARG A 107 20.24 -8.68 9.15
N ALA A 108 19.72 -9.64 9.90
CA ALA A 108 19.38 -10.95 9.36
C ALA A 108 18.26 -10.85 8.31
N LYS A 109 18.29 -11.77 7.36
CA LYS A 109 17.18 -11.99 6.43
C LYS A 109 16.13 -12.88 7.10
N SER A 110 14.86 -12.69 6.72
CA SER A 110 13.77 -13.55 7.15
C SER A 110 13.97 -14.97 6.63
N SER A 111 13.66 -15.96 7.47
CA SER A 111 13.49 -17.36 7.03
C SER A 111 12.15 -17.60 6.33
N LYS A 112 11.18 -16.69 6.50
CA LYS A 112 9.87 -16.79 5.85
C LYS A 112 9.91 -16.37 4.39
N LYS A 113 9.50 -17.24 3.50
CA LYS A 113 9.21 -16.88 2.11
C LYS A 113 8.01 -15.91 2.09
N THR A 114 8.21 -14.69 1.64
CA THR A 114 7.10 -13.75 1.41
C THR A 114 6.36 -14.13 0.14
N LYS A 115 5.05 -14.41 0.26
CA LYS A 115 4.18 -14.53 -0.91
C LYS A 115 3.98 -13.14 -1.50
N LYS A 116 4.41 -12.93 -2.74
CA LYS A 116 4.04 -11.72 -3.50
C LYS A 116 2.52 -11.73 -3.71
N VAL A 117 1.87 -10.58 -3.57
CA VAL A 117 0.47 -10.44 -3.99
C VAL A 117 0.44 -10.50 -5.51
N SER A 118 -0.19 -11.52 -6.06
CA SER A 118 -0.32 -11.73 -7.50
C SER A 118 -1.67 -11.22 -8.02
N ALA A 119 -1.74 -10.96 -9.32
CA ALA A 119 -3.00 -10.79 -10.03
C ALA A 119 -3.77 -12.12 -10.08
N PHE A 120 -5.07 -12.07 -10.23
CA PHE A 120 -5.85 -13.24 -10.60
C PHE A 120 -5.45 -13.74 -11.99
N THR A 121 -5.37 -15.04 -12.16
CA THR A 121 -5.44 -15.66 -13.49
C THR A 121 -6.80 -15.36 -14.12
N ILE A 122 -6.92 -15.53 -15.43
CA ILE A 122 -8.21 -15.32 -16.13
C ILE A 122 -9.30 -16.23 -15.54
N THR A 123 -8.97 -17.47 -15.24
CA THR A 123 -9.91 -18.43 -14.64
C THR A 123 -10.35 -18.00 -13.24
N GLU A 124 -9.42 -17.57 -12.38
CA GLU A 124 -9.75 -17.06 -11.04
C GLU A 124 -10.59 -15.79 -11.11
N GLN A 125 -10.27 -14.90 -12.05
CA GLN A 125 -11.04 -13.68 -12.27
C GLN A 125 -12.48 -13.97 -12.67
N LYS A 126 -12.71 -14.91 -13.60
CA LYS A 126 -14.06 -15.34 -14.02
C LYS A 126 -14.84 -15.91 -12.82
N LYS A 127 -14.25 -16.86 -12.09
CA LYS A 127 -14.86 -17.42 -10.88
C LYS A 127 -15.19 -16.34 -9.83
N PHE A 128 -14.31 -15.39 -9.65
CA PHE A 128 -14.54 -14.26 -8.72
C PHE A 128 -15.74 -13.41 -9.15
N ILE A 129 -15.83 -13.08 -10.45
CA ILE A 129 -16.95 -12.29 -11.01
C ILE A 129 -18.30 -13.02 -10.82
N GLU A 130 -18.33 -14.34 -10.93
CA GLU A 130 -19.54 -15.16 -10.68
C GLU A 130 -19.94 -15.18 -9.20
N LEU A 131 -18.99 -15.02 -8.29
CA LEU A 131 -19.25 -15.07 -6.84
C LEU A 131 -19.68 -13.73 -6.26
N ILE A 132 -19.13 -12.60 -6.74
CA ILE A 132 -19.31 -11.29 -6.12
C ILE A 132 -20.76 -10.78 -6.07
N PRO A 133 -21.71 -11.16 -6.97
CA PRO A 133 -23.13 -10.77 -6.82
C PRO A 133 -23.77 -11.23 -5.50
N LYS A 134 -23.21 -12.28 -4.86
CA LYS A 134 -23.65 -12.77 -3.55
C LYS A 134 -23.15 -11.94 -2.38
N SER A 135 -22.31 -10.95 -2.62
CA SER A 135 -21.70 -10.10 -1.59
C SER A 135 -22.39 -8.76 -1.48
N LYS A 136 -22.58 -8.28 -0.25
CA LYS A 136 -22.99 -6.90 0.01
C LYS A 136 -21.97 -5.86 -0.47
N TYR A 137 -20.74 -6.26 -0.79
CA TYR A 137 -19.68 -5.42 -1.32
C TYR A 137 -19.49 -5.59 -2.84
N TYR A 138 -20.50 -6.11 -3.54
CA TYR A 138 -20.47 -6.31 -4.99
C TYR A 138 -19.95 -5.09 -5.74
N MET A 139 -20.54 -3.91 -5.49
CA MET A 139 -20.18 -2.69 -6.20
C MET A 139 -18.74 -2.23 -5.92
N GLN A 140 -18.28 -2.37 -4.68
CA GLN A 140 -16.87 -2.05 -4.34
C GLN A 140 -15.89 -2.95 -5.09
N TYR A 141 -16.19 -4.25 -5.21
CA TYR A 141 -15.36 -5.17 -5.98
C TYR A 141 -15.38 -4.83 -7.48
N MET A 142 -16.53 -4.54 -8.04
CA MET A 142 -16.66 -4.14 -9.46
C MET A 142 -15.88 -2.87 -9.75
N ILE A 143 -16.02 -1.83 -8.94
CA ILE A 143 -15.24 -0.60 -9.13
C ILE A 143 -13.74 -0.89 -9.03
N ALA A 144 -13.28 -1.60 -7.99
CA ALA A 144 -11.87 -1.90 -7.83
C ALA A 144 -11.29 -2.73 -8.99
N LEU A 145 -12.05 -3.71 -9.50
CA LEU A 145 -11.64 -4.56 -10.61
C LEU A 145 -11.59 -3.82 -11.96
N CYS A 146 -12.54 -2.92 -12.19
CA CYS A 146 -12.68 -2.18 -13.45
C CYS A 146 -11.85 -0.89 -13.51
N THR A 147 -11.30 -0.41 -12.40
CA THR A 147 -10.60 0.89 -12.32
C THR A 147 -9.21 0.82 -11.70
N GLY A 148 -8.88 -0.28 -11.04
CA GLY A 148 -7.63 -0.41 -10.29
C GLY A 148 -7.52 0.49 -9.06
N MET A 149 -8.61 1.13 -8.60
CA MET A 149 -8.62 1.92 -7.38
C MET A 149 -8.24 1.08 -6.17
N ARG A 150 -7.57 1.73 -5.19
CA ARG A 150 -7.36 1.09 -3.88
C ARG A 150 -8.70 0.96 -3.15
N MET A 151 -8.91 -0.12 -2.42
CA MET A 151 -10.19 -0.32 -1.70
C MET A 151 -10.52 0.82 -0.73
N GLY A 152 -9.50 1.45 -0.11
CA GLY A 152 -9.71 2.63 0.72
C GLY A 152 -10.18 3.87 -0.07
N GLU A 153 -9.80 4.01 -1.34
CA GLU A 153 -10.28 5.05 -2.25
C GLU A 153 -11.73 4.75 -2.66
N VAL A 154 -12.03 3.50 -3.01
CA VAL A 154 -13.40 3.06 -3.36
C VAL A 154 -14.38 3.31 -2.21
N ASN A 155 -14.05 2.85 -1.00
CA ASN A 155 -14.93 3.01 0.16
C ASN A 155 -15.11 4.48 0.60
N ALA A 156 -14.22 5.39 0.18
CA ALA A 156 -14.28 6.82 0.47
C ALA A 156 -15.08 7.62 -0.56
N LEU A 157 -15.58 7.01 -1.63
CA LEU A 157 -16.31 7.70 -2.69
C LEU A 157 -17.60 8.36 -2.17
N HIS A 158 -17.82 9.59 -2.63
CA HIS A 158 -19.06 10.33 -2.52
C HIS A 158 -19.83 10.25 -3.85
N TYR A 159 -21.12 10.52 -3.83
CA TYR A 159 -21.91 10.62 -5.06
C TYR A 159 -21.36 11.67 -6.03
N ASN A 160 -20.94 12.82 -5.49
CA ASN A 160 -20.38 13.93 -6.29
C ASN A 160 -18.99 13.62 -6.90
N ASP A 161 -18.36 12.52 -6.52
CA ASP A 161 -17.12 12.07 -7.16
C ASP A 161 -17.37 11.35 -8.49
N ILE A 162 -18.63 10.99 -8.78
CA ILE A 162 -19.02 10.31 -10.02
C ILE A 162 -19.70 11.32 -10.95
N ASN A 163 -19.04 11.58 -12.07
CA ASN A 163 -19.59 12.40 -13.14
C ASN A 163 -20.15 11.50 -14.25
N LEU A 164 -21.46 11.32 -14.27
CA LEU A 164 -22.12 10.48 -15.28
C LEU A 164 -22.09 11.11 -16.68
N LYS A 165 -22.08 12.45 -16.78
CA LYS A 165 -22.04 13.16 -18.07
C LYS A 165 -20.67 12.96 -18.74
N GLU A 166 -19.60 13.18 -17.98
CA GLU A 166 -18.23 13.02 -18.47
C GLU A 166 -17.74 11.57 -18.38
N LYS A 167 -18.54 10.67 -17.80
CA LYS A 167 -18.21 9.26 -17.55
C LYS A 167 -16.88 9.09 -16.81
N THR A 168 -16.73 9.78 -15.69
CA THR A 168 -15.48 9.78 -14.90
C THR A 168 -15.75 9.60 -13.40
N ILE A 169 -14.70 9.15 -12.69
CA ILE A 169 -14.62 9.14 -11.23
C ILE A 169 -13.48 10.04 -10.79
N ASN A 170 -13.74 10.98 -9.89
CA ASN A 170 -12.75 11.82 -9.25
C ASN A 170 -12.27 11.16 -7.94
N ILE A 171 -11.00 10.83 -7.86
CA ILE A 171 -10.38 10.22 -6.69
C ILE A 171 -9.58 11.29 -5.95
N ASN A 172 -10.05 11.71 -4.79
CA ASN A 172 -9.43 12.74 -3.97
C ASN A 172 -9.43 12.41 -2.47
N LYS A 173 -9.94 11.26 -2.10
CA LYS A 173 -10.14 10.80 -0.71
C LYS A 173 -9.70 9.36 -0.53
N THR A 174 -9.48 8.97 0.73
CA THR A 174 -9.24 7.58 1.12
C THR A 174 -9.68 7.33 2.55
N ILE A 175 -9.92 6.07 2.88
CA ILE A 175 -10.14 5.68 4.28
C ILE A 175 -8.80 5.65 5.01
N SER A 176 -8.75 6.30 6.15
CA SER A 176 -7.64 6.27 7.11
C SER A 176 -8.12 5.75 8.46
N ARG A 177 -7.19 5.48 9.37
CA ARG A 177 -7.50 5.10 10.76
C ARG A 177 -6.89 6.11 11.72
N ASP A 178 -7.62 6.43 12.76
CA ASP A 178 -7.12 7.24 13.87
C ASP A 178 -6.27 6.41 14.86
N SER A 179 -5.84 7.03 15.95
CA SER A 179 -5.06 6.39 17.02
C SER A 179 -5.80 5.24 17.73
N ASN A 180 -7.13 5.27 17.71
CA ASN A 180 -8.01 4.25 18.28
C ASN A 180 -8.44 3.18 17.26
N PHE A 181 -7.76 3.14 16.10
CA PHE A 181 -8.07 2.25 14.99
C PHE A 181 -9.47 2.44 14.37
N LYS A 182 -10.19 3.51 14.71
CA LYS A 182 -11.45 3.87 14.11
C LYS A 182 -11.21 4.40 12.69
N SER A 183 -11.97 3.87 11.73
CA SER A 183 -11.88 4.30 10.32
C SER A 183 -12.59 5.63 10.12
N PHE A 184 -11.98 6.53 9.34
CA PHE A 184 -12.56 7.80 8.91
C PHE A 184 -12.18 8.11 7.47
N ILE A 185 -12.98 8.95 6.81
CA ILE A 185 -12.66 9.44 5.46
C ILE A 185 -11.68 10.60 5.58
N ASN A 186 -10.49 10.40 5.03
CA ASN A 186 -9.49 11.44 4.89
C ASN A 186 -9.70 12.16 3.56
N SER A 187 -9.95 13.47 3.62
CA SER A 187 -10.17 14.33 2.45
C SER A 187 -8.91 14.64 1.66
N THR A 188 -7.74 14.18 2.12
CA THR A 188 -6.48 14.31 1.40
C THR A 188 -5.93 12.94 1.03
N THR A 189 -5.54 12.76 -0.21
CA THR A 189 -4.73 11.62 -0.62
C THR A 189 -3.30 11.82 -0.09
N LYS A 190 -2.60 10.72 0.22
CA LYS A 190 -1.23 10.74 0.79
C LYS A 190 -0.20 11.49 -0.05
N THR A 191 -0.46 11.67 -1.33
CA THR A 191 0.46 12.30 -2.30
C THR A 191 -0.35 13.11 -3.31
N LYS A 192 0.25 14.14 -3.91
CA LYS A 192 -0.35 14.90 -5.02
C LYS A 192 -0.84 13.97 -6.15
N ASN A 193 -0.11 12.90 -6.42
CA ASN A 193 -0.47 11.90 -7.46
C ASN A 193 -1.62 10.95 -7.04
N GLY A 194 -2.04 10.99 -5.79
CA GLY A 194 -3.22 10.25 -5.32
C GLY A 194 -4.53 10.86 -5.83
N THR A 195 -4.57 12.17 -6.04
CA THR A 195 -5.71 12.86 -6.65
C THR A 195 -5.64 12.69 -8.15
N ARG A 196 -6.66 12.08 -8.72
CA ARG A 196 -6.75 11.79 -10.15
C ARG A 196 -8.17 11.59 -10.60
N VAL A 197 -8.40 11.79 -11.89
CA VAL A 197 -9.67 11.45 -12.56
C VAL A 197 -9.44 10.21 -13.42
N ILE A 198 -10.30 9.23 -13.30
CA ILE A 198 -10.26 8.01 -14.12
C ILE A 198 -11.56 7.86 -14.92
N PRO A 199 -11.49 7.34 -16.16
CA PRO A 199 -12.68 7.11 -16.96
C PRO A 199 -13.48 5.91 -16.42
N LEU A 200 -14.80 5.99 -16.51
CA LEU A 200 -15.70 4.87 -16.40
C LEU A 200 -15.73 4.12 -17.73
N ASN A 201 -15.26 2.88 -17.72
CA ASN A 201 -15.32 2.05 -18.91
C ASN A 201 -16.75 1.62 -19.24
N ALA A 202 -16.97 1.09 -20.47
CA ALA A 202 -18.28 0.70 -20.97
C ALA A 202 -18.98 -0.39 -20.12
N ILE A 203 -18.22 -1.20 -19.40
CA ILE A 203 -18.76 -2.25 -18.52
C ILE A 203 -19.25 -1.64 -17.21
N LEU A 204 -18.46 -0.76 -16.58
CA LEU A 204 -18.76 -0.21 -15.26
C LEU A 204 -19.81 0.91 -15.31
N TYR A 205 -19.83 1.70 -16.41
CA TYR A 205 -20.71 2.85 -16.52
C TYR A 205 -22.21 2.53 -16.32
N PRO A 206 -22.84 1.56 -17.03
CA PRO A 206 -24.23 1.22 -16.83
C PRO A 206 -24.51 0.69 -15.43
N ILE A 207 -23.61 -0.12 -14.88
CA ILE A 207 -23.76 -0.71 -13.55
C ILE A 207 -23.75 0.38 -12.46
N ILE A 208 -22.82 1.35 -12.55
CA ILE A 208 -22.75 2.42 -11.56
C ILE A 208 -23.88 3.43 -11.71
N LYS A 209 -24.33 3.70 -12.94
CA LYS A 209 -25.48 4.55 -13.22
C LYS A 209 -26.74 4.00 -12.57
N ASP A 210 -27.02 2.71 -12.74
CA ASP A 210 -28.14 2.02 -12.11
C ASP A 210 -28.02 2.03 -10.59
N PHE A 211 -26.83 1.71 -10.08
CA PHE A 211 -26.57 1.66 -8.63
C PHE A 211 -26.84 2.99 -7.92
N ILE A 212 -26.60 4.13 -8.56
CA ILE A 212 -26.77 5.46 -7.94
C ILE A 212 -28.12 6.12 -8.24
N SER A 213 -28.93 5.58 -9.15
CA SER A 213 -30.20 6.19 -9.59
C SER A 213 -31.18 6.48 -8.45
N ASP A 214 -31.29 5.55 -7.51
CA ASP A 214 -32.28 5.60 -6.42
C ASP A 214 -31.64 5.99 -5.07
N LYS A 215 -30.35 6.29 -5.04
CA LYS A 215 -29.64 6.57 -3.80
C LYS A 215 -29.44 8.05 -3.58
N LYS A 216 -29.71 8.49 -2.36
CA LYS A 216 -29.50 9.86 -1.91
C LYS A 216 -28.51 9.86 -0.73
N GLY A 217 -27.68 10.87 -0.66
CA GLY A 217 -26.76 11.04 0.45
C GLY A 217 -25.39 11.59 0.03
N LYS A 218 -24.48 11.68 0.98
CA LYS A 218 -23.12 12.17 0.74
C LYS A 218 -22.19 11.03 0.30
N TYR A 219 -22.28 9.88 0.95
CA TYR A 219 -21.39 8.76 0.78
C TYR A 219 -21.98 7.70 -0.13
N LEU A 220 -21.18 7.15 -1.04
CA LEU A 220 -21.65 6.13 -1.97
C LEU A 220 -21.91 4.78 -1.27
N PHE A 221 -21.10 4.43 -0.29
CA PHE A 221 -21.13 3.11 0.38
C PHE A 221 -21.33 3.15 1.88
N SER A 222 -21.12 4.30 2.50
CA SER A 222 -21.21 4.47 3.95
C SER A 222 -22.41 5.33 4.29
N ASN A 223 -23.18 4.92 5.31
CA ASN A 223 -24.15 5.83 5.93
C ASN A 223 -23.46 6.49 7.13
N ASP A 224 -23.69 6.00 8.34
CA ASP A 224 -23.08 6.53 9.58
C ASP A 224 -21.74 5.89 9.91
N ASN A 225 -21.49 4.68 9.39
CA ASN A 225 -20.27 3.93 9.64
C ASN A 225 -19.40 3.79 8.38
N VAL A 226 -18.15 4.18 8.52
CA VAL A 226 -17.16 4.07 7.45
C VAL A 226 -16.75 2.61 7.24
N ILE A 227 -16.96 2.09 6.03
CA ILE A 227 -16.56 0.73 5.67
C ILE A 227 -15.04 0.66 5.56
N SER A 228 -14.42 -0.13 6.42
CA SER A 228 -12.98 -0.37 6.40
C SER A 228 -12.57 -1.37 5.32
N THR A 229 -11.35 -1.23 4.80
CA THR A 229 -10.76 -2.22 3.89
C THR A 229 -10.69 -3.63 4.51
N SER A 230 -10.55 -3.72 5.84
CA SER A 230 -10.51 -5.01 6.55
C SER A 230 -11.83 -5.77 6.45
N GLN A 231 -12.97 -5.08 6.56
CA GLN A 231 -14.30 -5.70 6.42
C GLN A 231 -14.49 -6.29 5.01
N VAL A 232 -14.12 -5.52 3.98
CA VAL A 232 -14.21 -5.98 2.59
C VAL A 232 -13.27 -7.15 2.32
N ASN A 233 -12.05 -7.12 2.89
CA ASN A 233 -11.11 -8.26 2.79
C ASN A 233 -11.61 -9.51 3.50
N SER A 234 -12.22 -9.39 4.67
CA SER A 234 -12.77 -10.53 5.41
C SER A 234 -13.92 -11.18 4.63
N GLU A 235 -14.78 -10.36 4.04
CA GLU A 235 -15.86 -10.86 3.18
C GLU A 235 -15.33 -11.53 1.91
N MET A 236 -14.31 -10.95 1.26
CA MET A 236 -13.67 -11.56 0.10
C MET A 236 -13.13 -12.96 0.40
N LYS A 237 -12.45 -13.13 1.54
CA LYS A 237 -11.93 -14.42 1.99
C LYS A 237 -13.04 -15.42 2.25
N ARG A 238 -14.12 -14.99 2.91
CA ARG A 238 -15.32 -15.81 3.16
C ARG A 238 -15.98 -16.23 1.85
N LEU A 239 -16.20 -15.29 0.95
CA LEU A 239 -16.87 -15.52 -0.34
C LEU A 239 -16.10 -16.51 -1.23
N THR A 240 -14.78 -16.40 -1.26
CA THR A 240 -13.91 -17.21 -2.12
C THR A 240 -13.38 -18.45 -1.41
N ASN A 241 -13.67 -18.62 -0.13
CA ASN A 241 -13.07 -19.66 0.73
C ASN A 241 -11.52 -19.70 0.61
N ASN A 242 -10.88 -18.52 0.44
CA ASN A 242 -9.43 -18.42 0.25
C ASN A 242 -8.82 -17.34 1.14
N LEU A 243 -8.07 -17.75 2.17
CA LEU A 243 -7.44 -16.86 3.13
C LEU A 243 -6.33 -15.98 2.54
N ASN A 244 -5.79 -16.35 1.37
CA ASN A 244 -4.74 -15.58 0.70
C ASN A 244 -5.31 -14.41 -0.13
N TYR A 245 -6.60 -14.42 -0.45
CA TYR A 245 -7.22 -13.39 -1.27
C TYR A 245 -7.42 -12.10 -0.48
N ASN A 246 -7.17 -10.99 -1.14
CA ASN A 246 -7.39 -9.65 -0.60
C ASN A 246 -7.68 -8.65 -1.73
N THR A 247 -8.30 -7.54 -1.40
CA THR A 247 -8.75 -6.54 -2.38
C THR A 247 -7.62 -5.87 -3.17
N HIS A 248 -6.37 -5.96 -2.71
CA HIS A 248 -5.24 -5.45 -3.47
C HIS A 248 -4.96 -6.27 -4.73
N MET A 249 -5.34 -7.56 -4.72
CA MET A 249 -5.29 -8.42 -5.91
C MET A 249 -6.17 -7.89 -7.06
N LEU A 250 -7.30 -7.26 -6.77
CA LEU A 250 -8.17 -6.66 -7.79
C LEU A 250 -7.44 -5.56 -8.56
N ARG A 251 -6.71 -4.73 -7.85
CA ARG A 251 -5.87 -3.70 -8.45
C ARG A 251 -4.71 -4.29 -9.25
N HIS A 252 -4.06 -5.33 -8.75
CA HIS A 252 -3.03 -6.05 -9.51
C HIS A 252 -3.62 -6.68 -10.77
N THR A 253 -4.80 -7.28 -10.66
CA THR A 253 -5.51 -7.87 -11.81
C THR A 253 -5.83 -6.80 -12.86
N TYR A 254 -6.40 -5.66 -12.46
CA TYR A 254 -6.65 -4.54 -13.38
C TYR A 254 -5.38 -4.11 -14.10
N ALA A 255 -4.30 -3.88 -13.36
CA ALA A 255 -3.03 -3.45 -13.93
C ALA A 255 -2.45 -4.49 -14.91
N THR A 256 -2.50 -5.78 -14.55
CA THR A 256 -2.07 -6.87 -15.43
C THR A 256 -2.90 -6.90 -16.72
N ARG A 257 -4.23 -6.80 -16.62
CA ARG A 257 -5.10 -6.75 -17.81
C ARG A 257 -4.84 -5.51 -18.68
N CYS A 258 -4.52 -4.36 -18.09
CA CYS A 258 -4.12 -3.17 -18.83
C CYS A 258 -2.82 -3.40 -19.62
N ILE A 259 -1.82 -4.05 -19.03
CA ILE A 259 -0.55 -4.37 -19.69
C ILE A 259 -0.79 -5.38 -20.82
N GLU A 260 -1.57 -6.43 -20.55
CA GLU A 260 -1.97 -7.42 -21.54
C GLU A 260 -2.72 -6.80 -22.73
N ALA A 261 -3.47 -5.73 -22.48
CA ALA A 261 -4.14 -4.93 -23.53
C ALA A 261 -3.24 -3.89 -24.20
N GLY A 262 -1.93 -3.85 -23.91
CA GLY A 262 -0.97 -2.95 -24.54
C GLY A 262 -0.93 -1.54 -23.95
N ILE A 263 -1.53 -1.29 -22.77
CA ILE A 263 -1.48 0.02 -22.13
C ILE A 263 -0.05 0.32 -21.67
N GLN A 264 0.48 1.47 -22.11
CA GLN A 264 1.82 1.91 -21.76
C GLN A 264 1.98 2.14 -20.24
N ALA A 265 3.16 1.83 -19.70
CA ALA A 265 3.47 1.96 -18.27
C ALA A 265 3.24 3.39 -17.73
N VAL A 266 3.49 4.42 -18.53
CA VAL A 266 3.26 5.83 -18.17
C VAL A 266 1.77 6.13 -17.96
N VAL A 267 0.91 5.60 -18.83
CA VAL A 267 -0.56 5.75 -18.74
C VAL A 267 -1.06 4.96 -17.54
N LEU A 268 -0.61 3.71 -17.38
CA LEU A 268 -0.97 2.86 -16.24
C LEU A 268 -0.57 3.50 -14.90
N LYS A 269 0.63 4.11 -14.81
CA LYS A 269 1.06 4.88 -13.64
C LYS A 269 0.04 5.94 -13.26
N LYS A 270 -0.46 6.73 -14.23
CA LYS A 270 -1.46 7.79 -14.01
C LYS A 270 -2.78 7.19 -13.50
N LEU A 271 -3.29 6.15 -14.17
CA LEU A 271 -4.54 5.48 -13.78
C LEU A 271 -4.47 4.92 -12.36
N LEU A 272 -3.35 4.30 -12.00
CA LEU A 272 -3.13 3.75 -10.67
C LEU A 272 -2.79 4.81 -9.60
N GLY A 273 -2.33 5.99 -9.99
CA GLY A 273 -1.89 7.03 -9.04
C GLY A 273 -0.62 6.62 -8.30
N HIS A 274 0.37 6.06 -9.00
CA HIS A 274 1.71 5.83 -8.48
C HIS A 274 2.54 7.12 -8.56
N GLY A 275 3.24 7.45 -7.47
CA GLY A 275 4.11 8.63 -7.43
C GLY A 275 5.30 8.51 -8.38
N ASP A 276 5.87 7.32 -8.48
CA ASP A 276 7.01 7.00 -9.32
C ASP A 276 6.68 5.86 -10.30
N ILE A 277 7.17 5.98 -11.53
CA ILE A 277 7.01 4.97 -12.58
C ILE A 277 7.74 3.67 -12.21
N SER A 278 8.84 3.75 -11.49
CA SER A 278 9.58 2.59 -10.99
C SER A 278 8.70 1.65 -10.17
N THR A 279 7.73 2.19 -9.43
CA THR A 279 6.75 1.39 -8.70
C THR A 279 5.90 0.53 -9.64
N THR A 280 5.49 1.08 -10.80
CA THR A 280 4.71 0.35 -11.80
C THR A 280 5.57 -0.70 -12.50
N LEU A 281 6.75 -0.30 -12.98
CA LEU A 281 7.66 -1.18 -13.68
C LEU A 281 8.11 -2.35 -12.79
N ASN A 282 8.63 -2.09 -11.59
CA ASN A 282 9.10 -3.12 -10.66
C ASN A 282 7.99 -4.07 -10.18
N THR A 283 6.76 -3.58 -10.09
CA THR A 283 5.63 -4.41 -9.66
C THR A 283 5.18 -5.38 -10.75
N TYR A 284 5.30 -4.98 -12.00
CA TYR A 284 4.76 -5.72 -13.15
C TYR A 284 5.82 -6.13 -14.17
N VAL A 285 7.10 -6.12 -13.80
CA VAL A 285 8.22 -6.49 -14.69
C VAL A 285 7.98 -7.84 -15.36
N ASP A 286 7.62 -8.87 -14.58
CA ASP A 286 7.36 -10.22 -15.10
C ASP A 286 6.24 -10.24 -16.17
N VAL A 287 5.28 -9.31 -16.09
CA VAL A 287 4.19 -9.16 -17.06
C VAL A 287 4.68 -8.45 -18.31
N PHE A 288 5.45 -7.37 -18.16
CA PHE A 288 6.04 -6.66 -19.29
C PHE A 288 7.00 -7.55 -20.09
N ASP A 289 7.87 -8.31 -19.42
CA ASP A 289 8.82 -9.22 -20.07
C ASP A 289 8.11 -10.30 -20.90
N LYS A 290 6.98 -10.81 -20.40
CA LYS A 290 6.17 -11.78 -21.14
C LYS A 290 5.62 -11.22 -22.45
N TYR A 291 5.26 -9.93 -22.47
CA TYR A 291 4.69 -9.25 -23.62
C TYR A 291 5.73 -8.58 -24.54
N GLU A 292 7.00 -8.54 -24.13
CA GLU A 292 8.10 -8.02 -24.98
C GLU A 292 8.18 -8.75 -26.32
N LYS A 293 8.08 -10.08 -26.31
CA LYS A 293 8.10 -10.90 -27.54
C LYS A 293 6.93 -10.59 -28.48
N GLN A 294 5.74 -10.30 -27.93
CA GLN A 294 4.59 -9.91 -28.75
C GLN A 294 4.76 -8.51 -29.35
N ASN A 295 5.37 -7.60 -28.59
CA ASN A 295 5.70 -6.26 -29.08
C ASN A 295 6.71 -6.29 -30.22
N ASN A 296 7.68 -7.21 -30.22
CA ASN A 296 8.62 -7.39 -31.34
C ASN A 296 7.91 -7.75 -32.64
N ILE A 297 6.88 -8.61 -32.59
CA ILE A 297 6.06 -8.93 -33.76
C ILE A 297 5.31 -7.68 -34.30
N ILE A 298 4.81 -6.85 -33.39
CA ILE A 298 4.15 -5.58 -33.75
C ILE A 298 5.15 -4.63 -34.42
N ILE A 299 6.37 -4.52 -33.91
CA ILE A 299 7.45 -3.71 -34.48
C ILE A 299 7.81 -4.25 -35.87
N GLU A 300 8.02 -5.55 -36.04
CA GLU A 300 8.31 -6.17 -37.33
C GLU A 300 7.22 -5.90 -38.35
N ASN A 301 5.96 -6.06 -37.94
CA ASN A 301 4.83 -5.78 -38.84
C ASN A 301 4.75 -4.29 -39.20
N TYR A 302 5.00 -3.39 -38.26
CA TYR A 302 5.05 -1.96 -38.50
C TYR A 302 6.13 -1.61 -39.54
N PHE A 303 7.35 -2.13 -39.37
CA PHE A 303 8.46 -1.89 -40.30
C PHE A 303 8.18 -2.49 -41.68
N LYS A 304 7.67 -3.72 -41.76
CA LYS A 304 7.27 -4.34 -43.03
C LYS A 304 6.25 -3.47 -43.77
N ASN A 305 5.22 -3.02 -43.06
CA ASN A 305 4.11 -2.29 -43.67
C ASN A 305 4.42 -0.82 -44.03
N ASN A 306 5.37 -0.19 -43.30
CA ASN A 306 5.57 1.25 -43.44
C ASN A 306 6.95 1.67 -43.97
N LEU A 307 7.95 0.78 -43.92
CA LEU A 307 9.31 1.13 -44.32
C LEU A 307 9.86 0.26 -45.47
N PHE A 308 9.30 -0.94 -45.67
CA PHE A 308 9.86 -1.87 -46.68
C PHE A 308 8.86 -2.31 -47.74
N LEU A 309 7.63 -1.80 -47.72
CA LEU A 309 6.67 -2.00 -48.80
C LEU A 309 6.54 -0.77 -49.70
N GLY A 310 7.67 -0.27 -50.15
CA GLY A 310 7.77 0.50 -51.37
C GLY A 310 8.39 -0.37 -52.49
N GLY A 311 7.87 -1.54 -52.70
CA GLY A 311 8.39 -2.47 -53.69
C GLY A 311 7.31 -3.43 -54.16
N ASP A 312 6.53 -3.01 -55.03
CA ASP A 312 6.26 -3.54 -56.34
C ASP A 312 5.38 -4.76 -56.52
N ASN A 313 4.50 -4.45 -57.34
CA ASN A 313 3.87 -5.09 -58.51
C ASN A 313 2.69 -5.94 -58.21
#